data_1c1331446c3b11b804066988be0154dc
#
_entry.id   1c1331446c3b11b804066988be0154dc
#
_cell.length_a   1.000
_cell.length_b   1.000
_cell.length_c   1.000
_cell.angle_alpha   90.00
_cell.angle_beta   90.00
_cell.angle_gamma   90.00
#
_symmetry.space_group_name_H-M   'P 1'
#
loop_
_entity.id
_entity.type
_entity.pdbx_description
1 polymer ?
#
loop_
_entity_poly.entity_id
_entity_poly.type
_entity_poly.pdbx_seq_one_letter_code
_entity_poly.pdbx_strand_id
1 'polypeptide(L)'
;QRQMCIRDRVFGNLWLFGPLLKAVMPSLSAQAGAMLKTTIAFTVQKGSDAYNVLPQEAYVGANMRFIPHQGEKESLEIIKKVADKYGLETEVLHANDYTPPVDIHGEAFHLVEQTIADTFPGLPSSPYVMTGATDAQFYQPICKSCIRFAPVIYGPEQMKGMHGLNENIEYNCLPGAVRFYKNLIRAEK
;
A
#
# COMPACT_ATOMS: atom_id res chain seq x y z
N GLN A 1 -9.49 6.55 28.33
CA GLN A 1 -10.50 5.46 28.39
C GLN A 1 -11.75 5.76 27.55
N ARG A 2 -12.37 6.96 27.58
CA ARG A 2 -13.56 7.26 26.76
C ARG A 2 -13.32 7.24 25.25
N GLN A 3 -12.17 7.69 24.78
CA GLN A 3 -11.85 7.67 23.34
C GLN A 3 -11.64 6.25 22.81
N MET A 4 -11.09 5.33 23.60
CA MET A 4 -10.97 3.91 23.22
C MET A 4 -12.35 3.27 23.05
N CYS A 5 -13.29 3.52 23.95
CA CYS A 5 -14.65 2.95 23.84
C CYS A 5 -15.41 3.38 22.58
N ILE A 6 -15.26 4.64 22.12
CA ILE A 6 -15.92 5.12 20.90
C ILE A 6 -15.29 4.44 19.68
N ARG A 7 -13.96 4.44 19.62
CA ARG A 7 -13.20 3.77 18.54
C ARG A 7 -13.59 2.29 18.42
N ASP A 8 -13.58 1.56 19.53
CA ASP A 8 -13.90 0.14 19.55
C ASP A 8 -15.36 -0.15 19.15
N ARG A 9 -16.29 0.72 19.53
CA ARG A 9 -17.70 0.63 19.09
C ARG A 9 -17.88 0.89 17.60
N VAL A 10 -17.15 1.85 17.03
CA VAL A 10 -17.21 2.17 15.59
C VAL A 10 -16.56 1.06 14.78
N PHE A 11 -15.34 0.67 15.12
CA PHE A 11 -14.61 -0.36 14.38
C PHE A 11 -15.13 -1.77 14.64
N GLY A 12 -15.71 -2.04 15.81
CA GLY A 12 -16.40 -3.31 16.08
C GLY A 12 -17.74 -3.48 15.35
N ASN A 13 -18.29 -2.39 14.77
CA ASN A 13 -19.56 -2.41 14.04
C ASN A 13 -19.39 -1.84 12.61
N LEU A 14 -18.38 -2.30 11.90
CA LEU A 14 -18.09 -1.86 10.53
C LEU A 14 -19.24 -2.13 9.55
N TRP A 15 -20.08 -3.13 9.79
CA TRP A 15 -21.28 -3.39 9.00
C TRP A 15 -22.25 -2.21 9.01
N LEU A 16 -22.33 -1.48 10.13
CA LEU A 16 -23.21 -0.30 10.30
C LEU A 16 -22.51 0.99 9.89
N PHE A 17 -21.27 1.17 10.34
CA PHE A 17 -20.50 2.42 10.15
C PHE A 17 -19.64 2.40 8.88
N GLY A 18 -19.48 1.26 8.20
CA GLY A 18 -18.66 1.11 7.01
C GLY A 18 -18.95 2.11 5.90
N PRO A 19 -20.21 2.32 5.49
CA PRO A 19 -20.55 3.32 4.46
C PRO A 19 -20.16 4.75 4.85
N LEU A 20 -20.36 5.12 6.10
CA LEU A 20 -19.97 6.44 6.63
C LEU A 20 -18.44 6.59 6.67
N LEU A 21 -17.74 5.59 7.17
CA LEU A 21 -16.26 5.58 7.18
C LEU A 21 -15.69 5.67 5.77
N LYS A 22 -16.25 4.91 4.83
CA LYS A 22 -15.83 4.93 3.43
C LYS A 22 -16.00 6.32 2.78
N ALA A 23 -17.01 7.07 3.20
CA ALA A 23 -17.25 8.43 2.72
C ALA A 23 -16.33 9.48 3.38
N VAL A 24 -16.06 9.34 4.67
CA VAL A 24 -15.35 10.36 5.47
C VAL A 24 -13.83 10.12 5.50
N MET A 25 -13.37 8.87 5.56
CA MET A 25 -11.93 8.56 5.70
C MET A 25 -11.04 9.16 4.60
N PRO A 26 -11.45 9.19 3.32
CA PRO A 26 -10.62 9.80 2.27
C PRO A 26 -10.38 11.31 2.44
N SER A 27 -11.28 12.01 3.09
CA SER A 27 -11.12 13.45 3.38
C SER A 27 -10.27 13.70 4.62
N LEU A 28 -10.14 12.73 5.51
CA LEU A 28 -9.32 12.84 6.71
C LEU A 28 -7.84 12.50 6.44
N SER A 29 -7.58 11.57 5.53
CA SER A 29 -6.22 11.12 5.21
C SER A 29 -6.15 10.57 3.79
N ALA A 30 -5.20 11.07 3.01
CA ALA A 30 -4.91 10.56 1.66
C ALA A 30 -4.53 9.07 1.69
N GLN A 31 -3.79 8.63 2.71
CA GLN A 31 -3.43 7.22 2.90
C GLN A 31 -4.66 6.35 3.17
N ALA A 32 -5.55 6.79 4.05
CA ALA A 32 -6.80 6.07 4.31
C ALA A 32 -7.68 6.00 3.05
N GLY A 33 -7.70 7.06 2.25
CA GLY A 33 -8.37 7.07 0.95
C GLY A 33 -7.79 6.05 -0.02
N ALA A 34 -6.47 5.96 -0.11
CA ALA A 34 -5.76 5.00 -0.97
C ALA A 34 -5.98 3.53 -0.55
N MET A 35 -6.22 3.28 0.74
CA MET A 35 -6.56 1.95 1.25
C MET A 35 -8.01 1.52 0.94
N LEU A 36 -8.90 2.48 0.68
CA LEU A 36 -10.33 2.24 0.49
C LEU A 36 -10.81 2.35 -0.95
N LYS A 37 -9.98 2.86 -1.85
CA LYS A 37 -10.32 3.11 -3.26
C LYS A 37 -9.15 2.74 -4.17
N THR A 38 -9.47 2.24 -5.35
CA THR A 38 -8.52 2.26 -6.48
C THR A 38 -8.19 3.72 -6.79
N THR A 39 -6.91 4.03 -6.86
CA THR A 39 -6.44 5.39 -7.17
C THR A 39 -5.81 5.43 -8.54
N ILE A 40 -5.94 6.58 -9.22
CA ILE A 40 -5.31 6.85 -10.49
C ILE A 40 -4.57 8.18 -10.40
N ALA A 41 -3.33 8.22 -10.87
CA ALA A 41 -2.52 9.43 -10.96
C ALA A 41 -2.03 9.60 -12.39
N PHE A 42 -2.33 10.73 -12.99
CA PHE A 42 -1.84 11.11 -14.31
C PHE A 42 -0.49 11.79 -14.13
N THR A 43 0.59 11.09 -14.51
CA THR A 43 1.95 11.53 -14.21
C THR A 43 2.78 11.88 -15.44
N VAL A 44 2.33 11.47 -16.61
CA VAL A 44 3.00 11.73 -17.87
C VAL A 44 1.98 12.29 -18.85
N GLN A 45 2.37 13.31 -19.62
CA GLN A 45 1.61 13.77 -20.76
C GLN A 45 2.55 14.23 -21.87
N LYS A 46 2.19 13.96 -23.11
CA LYS A 46 2.91 14.41 -24.28
C LYS A 46 1.95 14.86 -25.35
N GLY A 47 2.31 15.93 -26.03
CA GLY A 47 1.65 16.45 -27.20
C GLY A 47 2.67 16.97 -28.20
N SER A 48 2.46 18.17 -28.78
CA SER A 48 3.41 18.79 -29.70
C SER A 48 4.66 19.29 -28.98
N ASP A 49 5.81 19.17 -29.64
CA ASP A 49 7.08 19.78 -29.18
C ASP A 49 7.18 21.28 -29.56
N ALA A 50 6.22 21.81 -30.38
CA ALA A 50 6.18 23.19 -30.80
C ALA A 50 4.83 23.84 -30.47
N TYR A 51 4.86 25.10 -30.02
CA TYR A 51 3.67 25.83 -29.57
C TYR A 51 2.62 26.11 -30.63
N ASN A 52 3.05 26.18 -31.89
CA ASN A 52 2.20 26.54 -33.05
C ASN A 52 1.84 25.36 -33.93
N VAL A 53 2.11 24.14 -33.48
CA VAL A 53 1.84 22.89 -34.23
C VAL A 53 0.92 22.01 -33.44
N LEU A 54 -0.19 21.57 -34.03
CA LEU A 54 -1.04 20.54 -33.42
C LEU A 54 -0.35 19.18 -33.55
N PRO A 55 -0.27 18.39 -32.48
CA PRO A 55 0.30 17.06 -32.56
C PRO A 55 -0.59 16.13 -33.38
N GLN A 56 0.02 15.20 -34.11
CA GLN A 56 -0.71 14.11 -34.77
C GLN A 56 -1.16 13.06 -33.73
N GLU A 57 -0.35 12.89 -32.73
CA GLU A 57 -0.61 11.99 -31.59
C GLU A 57 -0.35 12.72 -30.27
N ALA A 58 -1.18 12.45 -29.30
CA ALA A 58 -1.01 12.92 -27.95
C ALA A 58 -1.38 11.81 -26.98
N TYR A 59 -0.67 11.70 -25.88
CA TYR A 59 -1.02 10.72 -24.86
C TYR A 59 -0.91 11.26 -23.45
N VAL A 60 -1.63 10.61 -22.55
CA VAL A 60 -1.51 10.81 -21.11
C VAL A 60 -1.24 9.45 -20.46
N GLY A 61 -0.17 9.39 -19.67
CA GLY A 61 0.19 8.20 -18.89
C GLY A 61 -0.38 8.29 -17.48
N ALA A 62 -1.00 7.22 -17.04
CA ALA A 62 -1.60 7.11 -15.74
C ALA A 62 -1.01 5.91 -14.95
N ASN A 63 -0.70 6.12 -13.68
CA ASN A 63 -0.37 5.06 -12.74
C ASN A 63 -1.61 4.74 -11.91
N MET A 64 -1.99 3.47 -11.86
CA MET A 64 -3.13 2.99 -11.09
C MET A 64 -2.69 2.09 -9.95
N ARG A 65 -3.35 2.24 -8.81
CA ARG A 65 -3.18 1.34 -7.64
C ARG A 65 -4.53 0.75 -7.29
N PHE A 66 -4.63 -0.55 -7.42
CA PHE A 66 -5.87 -1.30 -7.19
C PHE A 66 -6.04 -1.64 -5.71
N ILE A 67 -7.28 -1.63 -5.27
CA ILE A 67 -7.62 -2.19 -3.95
C ILE A 67 -7.72 -3.71 -4.04
N PRO A 68 -7.44 -4.43 -2.94
CA PRO A 68 -7.33 -5.90 -2.97
C PRO A 68 -8.58 -6.65 -3.46
N HIS A 69 -9.77 -6.08 -3.35
CA HIS A 69 -11.02 -6.73 -3.76
C HIS A 69 -11.50 -6.33 -5.17
N GLN A 70 -10.83 -5.38 -5.80
CA GLN A 70 -11.12 -4.95 -7.17
C GLN A 70 -9.84 -5.08 -7.99
N GLY A 71 -9.73 -6.17 -8.72
CA GLY A 71 -8.55 -6.50 -9.50
C GLY A 71 -8.30 -5.57 -10.68
N GLU A 72 -7.21 -5.80 -11.36
CA GLU A 72 -6.78 -5.07 -12.55
C GLU A 72 -7.88 -5.05 -13.62
N LYS A 73 -8.45 -6.22 -13.97
CA LYS A 73 -9.42 -6.35 -15.07
C LYS A 73 -10.62 -5.45 -14.90
N GLU A 74 -11.28 -5.50 -13.73
CA GLU A 74 -12.45 -4.66 -13.47
C GLU A 74 -12.12 -3.17 -13.52
N SER A 75 -10.96 -2.79 -12.96
CA SER A 75 -10.54 -1.39 -12.93
C SER A 75 -10.20 -0.88 -14.33
N LEU A 76 -9.52 -1.67 -15.16
CA LEU A 76 -9.21 -1.34 -16.54
C LEU A 76 -10.47 -1.27 -17.41
N GLU A 77 -11.45 -2.15 -17.22
CA GLU A 77 -12.72 -2.08 -17.92
C GLU A 77 -13.47 -0.77 -17.63
N ILE A 78 -13.42 -0.28 -16.41
CA ILE A 78 -14.04 1.01 -16.04
C ILE A 78 -13.34 2.15 -16.77
N ILE A 79 -12.01 2.17 -16.79
CA ILE A 79 -11.22 3.19 -17.48
C ILE A 79 -11.47 3.14 -19.00
N LYS A 80 -11.45 1.94 -19.58
CA LYS A 80 -11.75 1.73 -20.99
C LYS A 80 -13.10 2.30 -21.39
N LYS A 81 -14.15 1.97 -20.63
CA LYS A 81 -15.50 2.52 -20.86
C LYS A 81 -15.54 4.04 -20.83
N VAL A 82 -14.71 4.66 -19.99
CA VAL A 82 -14.62 6.14 -19.95
C VAL A 82 -13.85 6.65 -21.15
N ALA A 83 -12.71 6.06 -21.49
CA ALA A 83 -11.88 6.43 -22.63
C ALA A 83 -12.66 6.33 -23.97
N ASP A 84 -13.39 5.24 -24.17
CA ASP A 84 -14.20 4.98 -25.35
C ASP A 84 -15.24 6.07 -25.59
N LYS A 85 -15.83 6.66 -24.54
CA LYS A 85 -16.78 7.78 -24.67
C LYS A 85 -16.18 9.03 -25.36
N TYR A 86 -14.86 9.18 -25.23
CA TYR A 86 -14.12 10.30 -25.77
C TYR A 86 -13.28 9.92 -26.98
N GLY A 87 -13.47 8.71 -27.51
CA GLY A 87 -12.72 8.22 -28.68
C GLY A 87 -11.22 8.04 -28.38
N LEU A 88 -10.84 7.75 -27.15
CA LEU A 88 -9.46 7.56 -26.76
C LEU A 88 -9.10 6.07 -26.79
N GLU A 89 -7.95 5.76 -27.35
CA GLU A 89 -7.36 4.44 -27.28
C GLU A 89 -6.66 4.23 -25.91
N THR A 90 -6.70 3.01 -25.40
CA THR A 90 -6.07 2.66 -24.13
C THR A 90 -5.08 1.53 -24.33
N GLU A 91 -3.84 1.73 -23.87
CA GLU A 91 -2.78 0.75 -23.86
C GLU A 91 -2.32 0.50 -22.42
N VAL A 92 -2.10 -0.75 -22.07
CA VAL A 92 -1.53 -1.15 -20.77
C VAL A 92 -0.05 -1.43 -20.97
N LEU A 93 0.81 -0.52 -20.54
CA LEU A 93 2.25 -0.64 -20.70
C LEU A 93 2.85 -1.65 -19.71
N HIS A 94 2.30 -1.70 -18.50
CA HIS A 94 2.77 -2.59 -17.44
C HIS A 94 1.64 -2.85 -16.44
N ALA A 95 1.48 -4.11 -16.07
CA ALA A 95 0.59 -4.52 -15.00
C ALA A 95 1.27 -5.56 -14.13
N ASN A 96 1.05 -5.46 -12.84
CA ASN A 96 1.51 -6.46 -11.87
C ASN A 96 0.36 -7.41 -11.56
N ASP A 97 0.68 -8.68 -11.42
CA ASP A 97 -0.29 -9.68 -10.99
C ASP A 97 -0.87 -9.35 -9.62
N TYR A 98 -2.10 -9.80 -9.41
CA TYR A 98 -2.76 -9.68 -8.13
C TYR A 98 -1.95 -10.37 -7.02
N THR A 99 -1.70 -9.63 -5.98
CA THR A 99 -1.01 -10.11 -4.78
C THR A 99 -2.04 -10.40 -3.69
N PRO A 100 -2.34 -11.66 -3.37
CA PRO A 100 -3.27 -11.99 -2.29
C PRO A 100 -2.73 -11.51 -0.94
N PRO A 101 -3.60 -11.11 0.00
CA PRO A 101 -3.21 -10.85 1.36
C PRO A 101 -2.54 -12.07 2.00
N VAL A 102 -1.54 -11.83 2.84
CA VAL A 102 -0.90 -12.89 3.63
C VAL A 102 -1.89 -13.40 4.68
N ASP A 103 -1.90 -14.72 4.91
CA ASP A 103 -2.67 -15.31 5.99
C ASP A 103 -2.10 -14.87 7.35
N ILE A 104 -2.87 -14.05 8.05
CA ILE A 104 -2.49 -13.52 9.37
C ILE A 104 -2.57 -14.58 10.49
N HIS A 105 -3.15 -15.74 10.22
CA HIS A 105 -3.22 -16.88 11.13
C HIS A 105 -2.21 -17.97 10.77
N GLY A 106 -1.38 -17.72 9.75
CA GLY A 106 -0.35 -18.64 9.30
C GLY A 106 0.90 -18.62 10.18
N GLU A 107 1.65 -19.71 10.18
CA GLU A 107 2.86 -19.89 10.98
C GLU A 107 3.90 -18.78 10.76
N ALA A 108 4.11 -18.36 9.50
CA ALA A 108 5.05 -17.30 9.18
C ALA A 108 4.66 -15.95 9.80
N PHE A 109 3.36 -15.63 9.85
CA PHE A 109 2.88 -14.41 10.47
C PHE A 109 3.09 -14.45 11.99
N HIS A 110 2.72 -15.56 12.64
CA HIS A 110 2.94 -15.76 14.06
C HIS A 110 4.43 -15.75 14.45
N LEU A 111 5.31 -16.31 13.60
CA LEU A 111 6.75 -16.25 13.81
C LEU A 111 7.25 -14.80 13.85
N VAL A 112 6.78 -13.95 12.92
CA VAL A 112 7.14 -12.53 12.91
C VAL A 112 6.58 -11.81 14.13
N GLU A 113 5.31 -12.04 14.52
CA GLU A 113 4.71 -11.46 15.73
C GLU A 113 5.49 -11.82 16.99
N GLN A 114 5.81 -13.10 17.15
CA GLN A 114 6.59 -13.56 18.29
C GLN A 114 7.99 -12.92 18.31
N THR A 115 8.64 -12.85 17.14
CA THR A 115 9.96 -12.20 17.03
C THR A 115 9.91 -10.71 17.37
N ILE A 116 8.81 -10.02 17.01
CA ILE A 116 8.57 -8.62 17.43
C ILE A 116 8.46 -8.53 18.94
N ALA A 117 7.62 -9.38 19.55
CA ALA A 117 7.42 -9.38 21.01
C ALA A 117 8.71 -9.66 21.78
N ASP A 118 9.53 -10.59 21.32
CA ASP A 118 10.81 -10.96 21.94
C ASP A 118 11.88 -9.87 21.76
N THR A 119 11.85 -9.17 20.63
CA THR A 119 12.87 -8.15 20.33
C THR A 119 12.52 -6.79 20.90
N PHE A 120 11.24 -6.45 20.96
CA PHE A 120 10.70 -5.16 21.39
C PHE A 120 9.60 -5.35 22.45
N PRO A 121 9.96 -5.73 23.68
CA PRO A 121 8.98 -6.00 24.73
C PRO A 121 8.03 -4.83 24.97
N GLY A 122 6.72 -5.13 25.00
CA GLY A 122 5.68 -4.13 25.22
C GLY A 122 5.24 -3.37 23.97
N LEU A 123 5.83 -3.63 22.79
CA LEU A 123 5.37 -3.08 21.53
C LEU A 123 4.24 -3.96 20.97
N PRO A 124 3.01 -3.44 20.81
CA PRO A 124 1.94 -4.19 20.17
C PRO A 124 2.18 -4.30 18.66
N SER A 125 1.90 -5.47 18.09
CA SER A 125 1.88 -5.68 16.65
C SER A 125 0.43 -5.65 16.11
N SER A 126 0.28 -5.25 14.85
CA SER A 126 -1.01 -5.29 14.16
C SER A 126 -0.80 -5.43 12.66
N PRO A 127 -1.54 -6.32 11.97
CA PRO A 127 -1.51 -6.37 10.53
C PRO A 127 -2.12 -5.11 9.92
N TYR A 128 -1.59 -4.67 8.78
CA TYR A 128 -2.20 -3.62 7.97
C TYR A 128 -1.99 -3.88 6.48
N VAL A 129 -2.80 -3.24 5.65
CA VAL A 129 -2.66 -3.33 4.20
C VAL A 129 -1.63 -2.30 3.73
N MET A 130 -0.54 -2.79 3.13
CA MET A 130 0.49 -1.94 2.56
C MET A 130 0.02 -1.36 1.22
N THR A 131 0.15 -0.05 1.07
CA THR A 131 -0.26 0.67 -0.15
C THR A 131 0.87 0.85 -1.17
N GLY A 132 2.10 0.48 -0.81
CA GLY A 132 3.28 0.53 -1.67
C GLY A 132 3.64 -0.82 -2.28
N ALA A 133 4.22 -0.82 -3.46
CA ALA A 133 4.84 -2.00 -4.04
C ALA A 133 6.17 -2.31 -3.34
N THR A 134 6.53 -3.60 -3.27
CA THR A 134 7.81 -4.08 -2.76
C THR A 134 8.27 -5.27 -3.57
N ASP A 135 9.54 -5.65 -3.44
CA ASP A 135 10.11 -6.84 -4.10
C ASP A 135 9.43 -8.16 -3.70
N ALA A 136 8.58 -8.15 -2.66
CA ALA A 136 7.76 -9.30 -2.30
C ALA A 136 6.90 -9.83 -3.47
N GLN A 137 6.53 -8.98 -4.43
CA GLN A 137 5.82 -9.38 -5.65
C GLN A 137 6.59 -10.45 -6.46
N PHE A 138 7.93 -10.39 -6.47
CA PHE A 138 8.76 -11.35 -7.21
C PHE A 138 8.91 -12.69 -6.49
N TYR A 139 8.70 -12.71 -5.18
CA TYR A 139 8.77 -13.93 -4.37
C TYR A 139 7.43 -14.64 -4.24
N GLN A 140 6.32 -13.97 -4.51
CA GLN A 140 4.98 -14.55 -4.36
C GLN A 140 4.72 -15.82 -5.17
N PRO A 141 5.25 -15.99 -6.41
CA PRO A 141 5.07 -17.24 -7.14
C PRO A 141 5.66 -18.47 -6.43
N ILE A 142 6.66 -18.27 -5.59
CA ILE A 142 7.38 -19.34 -4.88
C ILE A 142 7.12 -19.34 -3.37
N CYS A 143 6.54 -18.28 -2.81
CA CYS A 143 6.28 -18.16 -1.38
C CYS A 143 4.89 -17.55 -1.12
N LYS A 144 4.02 -18.30 -0.46
CA LYS A 144 2.66 -17.85 -0.13
C LYS A 144 2.61 -16.82 0.99
N SER A 145 3.65 -16.74 1.82
CA SER A 145 3.68 -15.90 3.04
C SER A 145 4.74 -14.81 2.95
N CYS A 146 4.66 -13.97 1.92
CA CYS A 146 5.56 -12.82 1.76
C CYS A 146 5.16 -11.68 2.70
N ILE A 147 5.61 -11.74 3.94
CA ILE A 147 5.33 -10.71 4.95
C ILE A 147 6.22 -9.50 4.70
N ARG A 148 5.62 -8.32 4.72
CA ARG A 148 6.30 -7.03 4.57
C ARG A 148 6.43 -6.38 5.93
N PHE A 149 7.64 -6.40 6.47
CA PHE A 149 7.94 -5.81 7.77
C PHE A 149 9.36 -5.24 7.77
N ALA A 150 9.50 -4.04 8.28
CA ALA A 150 10.79 -3.42 8.52
C ALA A 150 10.86 -2.99 10.00
N PRO A 151 11.82 -3.52 10.79
CA PRO A 151 11.94 -3.23 12.22
C PRO A 151 12.62 -1.87 12.46
N VAL A 152 12.07 -0.82 11.85
CA VAL A 152 12.58 0.55 11.90
C VAL A 152 11.48 1.52 12.28
N ILE A 153 11.86 2.67 12.83
CA ILE A 153 10.90 3.70 13.22
C ILE A 153 10.66 4.63 12.02
N TYR A 154 9.42 4.63 11.54
CA TYR A 154 8.92 5.56 10.53
C TYR A 154 7.94 6.54 11.17
N GLY A 155 8.46 7.70 11.60
CA GLY A 155 7.65 8.80 12.08
C GLY A 155 7.12 9.68 10.94
N PRO A 156 6.34 10.74 11.25
CA PRO A 156 5.80 11.66 10.25
C PRO A 156 6.88 12.34 9.39
N GLU A 157 8.05 12.62 9.95
CA GLU A 157 9.18 13.25 9.23
C GLU A 157 9.79 12.27 8.22
N GLN A 158 10.02 11.01 8.61
CA GLN A 158 10.53 9.96 7.72
C GLN A 158 9.54 9.69 6.57
N MET A 159 8.24 9.64 6.89
CA MET A 159 7.18 9.44 5.90
C MET A 159 7.11 10.57 4.86
N LYS A 160 7.37 11.82 5.25
CA LYS A 160 7.42 12.96 4.33
C LYS A 160 8.64 12.94 3.42
N GLY A 161 9.77 12.43 3.92
CA GLY A 161 11.03 12.33 3.19
C GLY A 161 11.10 11.16 2.21
N MET A 162 10.19 10.19 2.31
CA MET A 162 10.22 8.96 1.51
C MET A 162 10.19 9.29 0.01
N HIS A 163 11.17 8.78 -0.74
CA HIS A 163 11.40 9.06 -2.17
C HIS A 163 11.61 10.56 -2.50
N GLY A 164 11.92 11.37 -1.51
CA GLY A 164 12.11 12.81 -1.65
C GLY A 164 13.48 13.29 -1.19
N LEU A 165 13.59 14.62 -1.07
CA LEU A 165 14.78 15.23 -0.48
C LEU A 165 14.83 14.96 1.02
N ASN A 166 16.05 14.74 1.54
CA ASN A 166 16.32 14.45 2.96
C ASN A 166 15.65 13.17 3.49
N GLU A 167 15.51 12.16 2.63
CA GLU A 167 15.09 10.84 3.08
C GLU A 167 16.06 10.34 4.16
N ASN A 168 15.50 9.95 5.30
CA ASN A 168 16.29 9.59 6.47
C ASN A 168 15.63 8.52 7.31
N ILE A 169 16.41 7.93 8.21
CA ILE A 169 15.97 6.93 9.19
C ILE A 169 16.58 7.27 10.55
N GLU A 170 15.86 6.99 11.62
CA GLU A 170 16.35 7.09 12.98
C GLU A 170 17.47 6.05 13.21
N TYR A 171 18.73 6.49 13.34
CA TYR A 171 19.85 5.56 13.50
C TYR A 171 19.74 4.71 14.77
N ASN A 172 19.09 5.22 15.82
CA ASN A 172 18.87 4.53 17.07
C ASN A 172 18.02 3.25 16.93
N CYS A 173 17.24 3.10 15.86
CA CYS A 173 16.47 1.89 15.61
C CYS A 173 17.31 0.75 14.99
N LEU A 174 18.46 1.05 14.39
CA LEU A 174 19.29 0.07 13.67
C LEU A 174 19.76 -1.10 14.54
N PRO A 175 20.26 -0.91 15.79
CA PRO A 175 20.63 -2.03 16.65
C PRO A 175 19.44 -2.96 16.94
N GLY A 176 18.24 -2.40 17.11
CA GLY A 176 16.99 -3.17 17.27
C GLY A 176 16.66 -3.96 16.01
N ALA A 177 16.80 -3.34 14.84
CA ALA A 177 16.57 -3.98 13.56
C ALA A 177 17.49 -5.18 13.33
N VAL A 178 18.78 -5.03 13.59
CA VAL A 178 19.75 -6.14 13.50
C VAL A 178 19.39 -7.26 14.46
N ARG A 179 19.00 -6.94 15.70
CA ARG A 179 18.59 -7.94 16.70
C ARG A 179 17.33 -8.69 16.24
N PHE A 180 16.36 -8.00 15.69
CA PHE A 180 15.15 -8.62 15.15
C PHE A 180 15.46 -9.67 14.09
N TYR A 181 16.24 -9.33 13.06
CA TYR A 181 16.60 -10.29 12.01
C TYR A 181 17.44 -11.45 12.53
N LYS A 182 18.34 -11.21 13.49
CA LYS A 182 19.09 -12.31 14.16
C LYS A 182 18.15 -13.26 14.92
N ASN A 183 17.15 -12.75 15.60
CA ASN A 183 16.17 -13.55 16.32
C ASN A 183 15.29 -14.33 15.35
N LEU A 184 14.80 -13.68 14.29
CA LEU A 184 13.99 -14.32 13.25
C LEU A 184 14.71 -15.50 12.60
N ILE A 185 15.96 -15.30 12.15
CA ILE A 185 16.77 -16.38 11.55
C ILE A 185 17.03 -17.54 12.51
N ARG A 186 17.15 -17.27 13.80
CA ARG A 186 17.34 -18.31 14.82
C ARG A 186 16.07 -19.08 15.14
N ALA A 187 14.93 -18.44 15.00
CA ALA A 187 13.64 -19.04 15.31
C ALA A 187 13.12 -19.95 14.16
N GLU A 188 13.64 -19.77 12.94
CA GLU A 188 13.32 -20.64 11.79
C GLU A 188 14.00 -22.03 11.81
N LYS A 189 14.76 -22.35 12.84
CA LYS A 189 15.39 -23.67 13.02
C LYS A 189 14.47 -24.61 13.74
#